data_70c5a27eec21d3348b94008ea667285e
#
_entry.id   70c5a27eec21d3348b94008ea667285e
#
_cell.length_a   1.000
_cell.length_b   1.000
_cell.length_c   1.000
_cell.angle_alpha   90.00
_cell.angle_beta   90.00
_cell.angle_gamma   90.00
#
_symmetry.space_group_name_H-M   'P 1'
#
loop_
_entity.id
_entity.type
_entity.pdbx_description
1 polymer ?
#
loop_
_entity_poly.entity_id
_entity_poly.type
_entity_poly.pdbx_seq_one_letter_code
_entity_poly.pdbx_strand_id
1 'polypeptide(L)'
;MIEKEKFERHLRGTNLSENTISSYMFAIKQYGKQYDDVTQKKLREYKVWLIENYKPKTVNLRLRAINCYLECIGKEKWKLPFVRVQQKAFLENVISEADYEYFKSCLKNDDEMFWYFVIRFLAATGARVSELIQIKAEHVRSGHLDLYSKGGKLRRIYIPKELQNEALSWLAEKQQESGFIFLNKYGERITTRGISGQLKKLAVKYGINPVVVYPHSFRHRFAKSFLDRCNDIAFLADLMGHESIETTRIYLRKTATEQREIVDTIVDW
;
A
#
# COMPACT_ATOMS: atom_id res chain seq x y z
N MET A 1 -9.49 -8.51 34.07
CA MET A 1 -9.68 -7.22 33.38
C MET A 1 -8.57 -7.03 32.35
N ILE A 2 -8.87 -6.46 31.18
CA ILE A 2 -7.86 -6.26 30.11
C ILE A 2 -7.13 -4.95 30.37
N GLU A 3 -5.81 -5.01 30.57
CA GLU A 3 -4.92 -3.90 30.91
C GLU A 3 -4.50 -3.09 29.67
N LYS A 4 -5.45 -2.34 29.10
CA LYS A 4 -5.24 -1.61 27.81
C LYS A 4 -4.13 -0.57 27.88
N GLU A 5 -4.07 0.22 28.96
CA GLU A 5 -3.06 1.29 29.14
C GLU A 5 -1.65 0.71 29.35
N LYS A 6 -1.53 -0.39 30.09
CA LYS A 6 -0.27 -1.11 30.24
C LYS A 6 0.23 -1.63 28.90
N PHE A 7 -0.67 -2.19 28.10
CA PHE A 7 -0.32 -2.69 26.76
C PHE A 7 0.10 -1.56 25.82
N GLU A 8 -0.60 -0.43 25.82
CA GLU A 8 -0.21 0.72 24.99
C GLU A 8 1.19 1.24 25.39
N ARG A 9 1.50 1.36 26.69
CA ARG A 9 2.83 1.72 27.18
C ARG A 9 3.89 0.70 26.72
N HIS A 10 3.59 -0.59 26.82
CA HIS A 10 4.47 -1.66 26.35
C HIS A 10 4.76 -1.52 24.84
N LEU A 11 3.74 -1.29 24.02
CA LEU A 11 3.89 -1.11 22.56
C LEU A 11 4.72 0.14 22.22
N ARG A 12 4.55 1.24 22.95
CA ARG A 12 5.34 2.46 22.75
C ARG A 12 6.81 2.27 23.15
N GLY A 13 7.10 1.38 24.09
CA GLY A 13 8.46 0.98 24.45
C GLY A 13 9.14 0.07 23.42
N THR A 14 8.37 -0.51 22.49
CA THR A 14 8.89 -1.27 21.35
C THR A 14 9.03 -0.36 20.13
N ASN A 15 10.00 -0.61 19.27
CA ASN A 15 10.22 0.20 18.06
C ASN A 15 9.18 -0.02 16.95
N LEU A 16 7.87 -0.01 17.32
CA LEU A 16 6.75 -0.19 16.40
C LEU A 16 6.29 1.15 15.82
N SER A 17 5.70 1.10 14.60
CA SER A 17 5.08 2.28 14.01
C SER A 17 3.75 2.60 14.68
N GLU A 18 3.34 3.89 14.70
CA GLU A 18 2.04 4.31 15.21
C GLU A 18 0.86 3.56 14.58
N ASN A 19 0.94 3.26 13.27
CA ASN A 19 -0.07 2.46 12.58
C ASN A 19 -0.15 1.02 13.13
N THR A 20 0.99 0.43 13.48
CA THR A 20 1.05 -0.91 14.10
C THR A 20 0.47 -0.87 15.50
N ILE A 21 0.87 0.13 16.30
CA ILE A 21 0.34 0.36 17.65
C ILE A 21 -1.19 0.51 17.60
N SER A 22 -1.70 1.40 16.76
CA SER A 22 -3.14 1.60 16.56
C SER A 22 -3.87 0.33 16.16
N SER A 23 -3.28 -0.47 15.26
CA SER A 23 -3.85 -1.74 14.80
C SER A 23 -3.89 -2.79 15.91
N TYR A 24 -2.85 -2.84 16.75
CA TYR A 24 -2.78 -3.78 17.89
C TYR A 24 -3.75 -3.36 18.99
N MET A 25 -3.80 -2.06 19.32
CA MET A 25 -4.78 -1.52 20.27
C MET A 25 -6.22 -1.78 19.82
N PHE A 26 -6.51 -1.64 18.51
CA PHE A 26 -7.82 -1.99 17.97
C PHE A 26 -8.14 -3.47 18.21
N ALA A 27 -7.19 -4.38 17.97
CA ALA A 27 -7.41 -5.82 18.17
C ALA A 27 -7.73 -6.15 19.64
N ILE A 28 -7.02 -5.54 20.58
CA ILE A 28 -7.28 -5.73 22.01
C ILE A 28 -8.62 -5.12 22.43
N LYS A 29 -8.97 -3.94 21.90
CA LYS A 29 -10.31 -3.36 22.12
C LYS A 29 -11.43 -4.26 21.57
N GLN A 30 -11.20 -4.90 20.41
CA GLN A 30 -12.15 -5.83 19.81
C GLN A 30 -12.33 -7.08 20.66
N TYR A 31 -11.23 -7.69 21.16
CA TYR A 31 -11.29 -8.80 22.11
C TYR A 31 -12.06 -8.40 23.38
N GLY A 32 -11.74 -7.25 23.97
CA GLY A 32 -12.35 -6.75 25.20
C GLY A 32 -13.82 -6.32 25.09
N LYS A 33 -14.39 -6.28 23.88
CA LYS A 33 -15.84 -6.15 23.68
C LYS A 33 -16.62 -7.45 23.89
N GLN A 34 -15.92 -8.59 23.75
CA GLN A 34 -16.53 -9.92 23.86
C GLN A 34 -16.18 -10.61 25.18
N TYR A 35 -15.00 -10.27 25.76
CA TYR A 35 -14.48 -10.95 26.95
C TYR A 35 -13.85 -9.94 27.93
N ASP A 36 -14.22 -10.06 29.21
CA ASP A 36 -13.71 -9.16 30.26
C ASP A 36 -12.34 -9.57 30.79
N ASP A 37 -11.95 -10.84 30.60
CA ASP A 37 -10.70 -11.44 31.08
C ASP A 37 -10.01 -12.27 30.00
N VAL A 38 -8.80 -12.73 30.30
CA VAL A 38 -7.99 -13.54 29.39
C VAL A 38 -7.79 -14.94 29.97
N THR A 39 -8.44 -15.93 29.37
CA THR A 39 -8.28 -17.36 29.67
C THR A 39 -7.99 -18.11 28.36
N GLN A 40 -7.36 -19.29 28.48
CA GLN A 40 -7.07 -20.11 27.29
C GLN A 40 -8.33 -20.49 26.52
N LYS A 41 -9.45 -20.76 27.24
CA LYS A 41 -10.74 -21.09 26.62
C LYS A 41 -11.23 -19.91 25.77
N LYS A 42 -11.34 -18.71 26.35
CA LYS A 42 -11.79 -17.50 25.65
C LYS A 42 -10.91 -17.09 24.47
N LEU A 43 -9.59 -17.30 24.59
CA LEU A 43 -8.65 -17.07 23.48
C LEU A 43 -8.91 -18.00 22.29
N ARG A 44 -9.21 -19.29 22.56
CA ARG A 44 -9.55 -20.25 21.50
C ARG A 44 -10.89 -19.93 20.86
N GLU A 45 -11.90 -19.59 21.65
CA GLU A 45 -13.22 -19.14 21.16
C GLU A 45 -13.08 -17.88 20.29
N TYR A 46 -12.31 -16.91 20.72
CA TYR A 46 -12.03 -15.69 19.94
C TYR A 46 -11.31 -16.01 18.62
N LYS A 47 -10.36 -16.94 18.60
CA LYS A 47 -9.70 -17.37 17.37
C LYS A 47 -10.69 -18.01 16.40
N VAL A 48 -11.60 -18.86 16.87
CA VAL A 48 -12.64 -19.48 16.05
C VAL A 48 -13.51 -18.38 15.45
N TRP A 49 -14.01 -17.47 16.28
CA TRP A 49 -14.80 -16.33 15.84
C TRP A 49 -14.08 -15.47 14.80
N LEU A 50 -12.78 -15.20 14.97
CA LEU A 50 -12.00 -14.48 13.97
C LEU A 50 -11.95 -15.22 12.63
N ILE A 51 -11.79 -16.55 12.64
CA ILE A 51 -11.72 -17.37 11.42
C ILE A 51 -13.05 -17.32 10.67
N GLU A 52 -14.17 -17.33 11.36
CA GLU A 52 -15.51 -17.28 10.78
C GLU A 52 -15.84 -15.90 10.18
N ASN A 53 -15.31 -14.82 10.77
CA ASN A 53 -15.72 -13.47 10.42
C ASN A 53 -14.70 -12.69 9.58
N TYR A 54 -13.45 -13.17 9.43
CA TYR A 54 -12.39 -12.40 8.78
C TYR A 54 -11.54 -13.23 7.82
N LYS A 55 -10.95 -12.56 6.83
CA LYS A 55 -9.96 -13.18 5.92
C LYS A 55 -8.69 -13.60 6.69
N PRO A 56 -8.00 -14.67 6.30
CA PRO A 56 -6.83 -15.21 7.01
C PRO A 56 -5.75 -14.19 7.36
N LYS A 57 -5.45 -13.22 6.47
CA LYS A 57 -4.49 -12.14 6.75
C LYS A 57 -4.93 -11.25 7.92
N THR A 58 -6.23 -10.94 8.00
CA THR A 58 -6.80 -10.15 9.11
C THR A 58 -6.80 -10.95 10.41
N VAL A 59 -7.15 -12.23 10.36
CA VAL A 59 -7.04 -13.16 11.50
C VAL A 59 -5.62 -13.11 12.06
N ASN A 60 -4.62 -13.33 11.23
CA ASN A 60 -3.22 -13.33 11.67
C ASN A 60 -2.75 -12.00 12.22
N LEU A 61 -3.23 -10.88 11.69
CA LEU A 61 -2.95 -9.55 12.25
C LEU A 61 -3.53 -9.42 13.68
N ARG A 62 -4.76 -9.88 13.90
CA ARG A 62 -5.39 -9.89 15.24
C ARG A 62 -4.66 -10.84 16.20
N LEU A 63 -4.29 -12.03 15.73
CA LEU A 63 -3.53 -12.99 16.53
C LEU A 63 -2.15 -12.47 16.90
N ARG A 64 -1.45 -11.73 16.03
CA ARG A 64 -0.18 -11.09 16.39
C ARG A 64 -0.36 -10.09 17.54
N ALA A 65 -1.39 -9.27 17.49
CA ALA A 65 -1.70 -8.32 18.56
C ALA A 65 -2.02 -9.03 19.88
N ILE A 66 -2.84 -10.09 19.84
CA ILE A 66 -3.17 -10.92 21.02
C ILE A 66 -1.90 -11.57 21.59
N ASN A 67 -1.07 -12.17 20.74
CA ASN A 67 0.17 -12.82 21.18
C ASN A 67 1.15 -11.81 21.81
N CYS A 68 1.27 -10.61 21.25
CA CYS A 68 2.05 -9.51 21.83
C CYS A 68 1.47 -9.06 23.19
N TYR A 69 0.15 -9.02 23.31
CA TYR A 69 -0.51 -8.73 24.58
C TYR A 69 -0.25 -9.81 25.62
N LEU A 70 -0.26 -11.09 25.24
CA LEU A 70 0.05 -12.21 26.12
C LEU A 70 1.50 -12.14 26.64
N GLU A 71 2.45 -11.72 25.82
CA GLU A 71 3.83 -11.41 26.26
C GLU A 71 3.83 -10.30 27.31
N CYS A 72 3.15 -9.20 27.06
CA CYS A 72 3.06 -8.05 27.97
C CYS A 72 2.51 -8.41 29.37
N ILE A 73 1.62 -9.42 29.44
CA ILE A 73 1.01 -9.86 30.72
C ILE A 73 1.63 -11.15 31.30
N GLY A 74 2.77 -11.62 30.74
CA GLY A 74 3.49 -12.80 31.24
C GLY A 74 2.78 -14.14 30.97
N LYS A 75 1.92 -14.21 29.95
CA LYS A 75 1.18 -15.41 29.56
C LYS A 75 1.62 -15.98 28.22
N GLU A 76 2.90 -15.96 27.91
CA GLU A 76 3.48 -16.36 26.63
C GLU A 76 3.12 -17.79 26.21
N LYS A 77 2.99 -18.70 27.20
CA LYS A 77 2.58 -20.11 26.98
C LYS A 77 1.18 -20.25 26.38
N TRP A 78 0.38 -19.17 26.37
CA TRP A 78 -0.99 -19.16 25.83
C TRP A 78 -1.07 -18.61 24.42
N LYS A 79 0.06 -18.29 23.79
CA LYS A 79 0.11 -17.81 22.40
C LYS A 79 -0.66 -18.72 21.46
N LEU A 80 -1.40 -18.09 20.57
CA LEU A 80 -2.21 -18.78 19.58
C LEU A 80 -1.43 -18.97 18.28
N PRO A 81 -1.46 -20.17 17.69
CA PRO A 81 -0.84 -20.40 16.39
C PRO A 81 -1.60 -19.65 15.30
N PHE A 82 -0.85 -19.17 14.30
CA PHE A 82 -1.40 -18.50 13.13
C PHE A 82 -2.18 -19.46 12.23
N VAL A 83 -3.10 -18.92 11.44
CA VAL A 83 -3.78 -19.67 10.38
C VAL A 83 -2.95 -19.65 9.08
N ARG A 84 -3.04 -20.72 8.30
CA ARG A 84 -2.39 -20.77 7.00
C ARG A 84 -2.99 -19.72 6.06
N VAL A 85 -2.14 -19.01 5.36
CA VAL A 85 -2.53 -18.05 4.32
C VAL A 85 -2.07 -18.61 2.99
N GLN A 86 -3.02 -19.01 2.15
CA GLN A 86 -2.69 -19.35 0.78
C GLN A 86 -2.28 -18.09 0.03
N GLN A 87 -1.11 -18.13 -0.59
CA GLN A 87 -0.68 -17.07 -1.50
C GLN A 87 -1.34 -17.33 -2.86
N LYS A 88 -2.04 -16.32 -3.38
CA LYS A 88 -2.55 -16.40 -4.76
C LYS A 88 -1.39 -16.53 -5.73
N ALA A 89 -1.55 -17.40 -6.72
CA ALA A 89 -0.53 -17.67 -7.72
C ALA A 89 -0.41 -16.54 -8.78
N PHE A 90 -1.32 -15.57 -8.78
CA PHE A 90 -1.39 -14.49 -9.77
C PHE A 90 -1.73 -13.15 -9.13
N LEU A 91 -1.38 -12.07 -9.83
CA LEU A 91 -1.77 -10.72 -9.45
C LEU A 91 -3.22 -10.45 -9.87
N GLU A 92 -3.99 -9.87 -8.95
CA GLU A 92 -5.36 -9.45 -9.22
C GLU A 92 -5.49 -7.94 -9.07
N ASN A 93 -6.52 -7.39 -9.71
CA ASN A 93 -6.93 -6.01 -9.55
C ASN A 93 -5.81 -5.00 -9.87
N VAL A 94 -5.00 -5.29 -10.88
CA VAL A 94 -4.04 -4.35 -11.45
C VAL A 94 -4.70 -3.63 -12.60
N ILE A 95 -4.60 -2.31 -12.63
CA ILE A 95 -5.12 -1.49 -13.74
C ILE A 95 -4.41 -1.88 -15.04
N SER A 96 -5.18 -2.12 -16.10
CA SER A 96 -4.62 -2.42 -17.42
C SER A 96 -3.93 -1.21 -18.04
N GLU A 97 -3.10 -1.43 -19.07
CA GLU A 97 -2.51 -0.35 -19.86
C GLU A 97 -3.60 0.52 -20.48
N ALA A 98 -4.61 -0.10 -21.12
CA ALA A 98 -5.70 0.60 -21.77
C ALA A 98 -6.51 1.45 -20.79
N ASP A 99 -6.90 0.90 -19.64
CA ASP A 99 -7.63 1.65 -18.62
C ASP A 99 -6.82 2.82 -18.06
N TYR A 100 -5.50 2.63 -17.89
CA TYR A 100 -4.62 3.69 -17.41
C TYR A 100 -4.49 4.84 -18.41
N GLU A 101 -4.26 4.53 -19.70
CA GLU A 101 -4.18 5.55 -20.75
C GLU A 101 -5.52 6.27 -20.93
N TYR A 102 -6.62 5.55 -20.91
CA TYR A 102 -7.95 6.12 -20.94
C TYR A 102 -8.20 7.05 -19.75
N PHE A 103 -7.84 6.59 -18.53
CA PHE A 103 -8.00 7.40 -17.31
C PHE A 103 -7.21 8.70 -17.38
N LYS A 104 -5.95 8.63 -17.85
CA LYS A 104 -5.13 9.83 -18.07
C LYS A 104 -5.80 10.82 -19.03
N SER A 105 -6.32 10.30 -20.15
CA SER A 105 -6.97 11.15 -21.17
C SER A 105 -8.23 11.81 -20.62
N CYS A 106 -9.07 11.09 -19.89
CA CYS A 106 -10.26 11.64 -19.25
C CYS A 106 -9.92 12.77 -18.27
N LEU A 107 -8.89 12.56 -17.42
CA LEU A 107 -8.46 13.56 -16.46
C LEU A 107 -7.91 14.83 -17.13
N LYS A 108 -7.19 14.71 -18.23
CA LYS A 108 -6.72 15.84 -19.02
C LYS A 108 -7.88 16.61 -19.69
N ASN A 109 -8.81 15.88 -20.29
CA ASN A 109 -9.93 16.48 -21.01
C ASN A 109 -10.88 17.26 -20.07
N ASP A 110 -11.01 16.82 -18.82
CA ASP A 110 -11.85 17.44 -17.79
C ASP A 110 -11.08 18.50 -16.97
N ASP A 111 -9.83 18.84 -17.34
CA ASP A 111 -8.93 19.74 -16.60
C ASP A 111 -8.67 19.34 -15.15
N GLU A 112 -8.79 18.04 -14.85
CA GLU A 112 -8.52 17.47 -13.54
C GLU A 112 -6.99 17.22 -13.35
N MET A 113 -6.17 18.26 -13.63
CA MET A 113 -4.71 18.15 -13.69
C MET A 113 -4.09 17.69 -12.38
N PHE A 114 -4.68 18.05 -11.23
CA PHE A 114 -4.21 17.54 -9.93
C PHE A 114 -4.25 16.02 -9.87
N TRP A 115 -5.38 15.40 -10.28
CA TRP A 115 -5.57 13.95 -10.24
C TRP A 115 -4.78 13.26 -11.36
N TYR A 116 -4.60 13.92 -12.50
CA TYR A 116 -3.69 13.49 -13.55
C TYR A 116 -2.27 13.31 -12.99
N PHE A 117 -1.72 14.30 -12.29
CA PHE A 117 -0.39 14.19 -11.70
C PHE A 117 -0.32 13.17 -10.56
N VAL A 118 -1.38 13.02 -9.74
CA VAL A 118 -1.44 11.96 -8.74
C VAL A 118 -1.24 10.57 -9.37
N ILE A 119 -1.97 10.23 -10.43
CA ILE A 119 -1.84 8.91 -11.07
C ILE A 119 -0.54 8.77 -11.86
N ARG A 120 -0.07 9.85 -12.50
CA ARG A 120 1.20 9.87 -13.24
C ARG A 120 2.39 9.61 -12.32
N PHE A 121 2.47 10.29 -11.19
CA PHE A 121 3.53 10.06 -10.21
C PHE A 121 3.48 8.65 -9.63
N LEU A 122 2.30 8.14 -9.25
CA LEU A 122 2.16 6.76 -8.76
C LEU A 122 2.64 5.73 -9.77
N ALA A 123 2.22 5.89 -11.06
CA ALA A 123 2.52 4.93 -12.11
C ALA A 123 3.95 5.04 -12.66
N ALA A 124 4.55 6.24 -12.67
CA ALA A 124 5.86 6.45 -13.25
C ALA A 124 7.02 6.29 -12.25
N THR A 125 6.75 6.42 -10.95
CA THR A 125 7.79 6.33 -9.91
C THR A 125 7.69 5.08 -9.05
N GLY A 126 6.55 4.38 -9.09
CA GLY A 126 6.26 3.27 -8.19
C GLY A 126 6.19 3.66 -6.71
N ALA A 127 6.04 4.94 -6.38
CA ALA A 127 5.95 5.42 -5.01
C ALA A 127 4.75 4.82 -4.26
N ARG A 128 4.90 4.58 -2.95
CA ARG A 128 3.74 4.34 -2.08
C ARG A 128 2.95 5.64 -1.94
N VAL A 129 1.63 5.55 -1.73
CA VAL A 129 0.80 6.75 -1.55
C VAL A 129 1.27 7.64 -0.38
N SER A 130 1.82 7.05 0.67
CA SER A 130 2.43 7.78 1.79
C SER A 130 3.74 8.49 1.43
N GLU A 131 4.43 8.05 0.39
CA GLU A 131 5.64 8.64 -0.17
C GLU A 131 5.26 9.73 -1.19
N LEU A 132 4.26 9.47 -2.03
CA LEU A 132 3.72 10.43 -2.99
C LEU A 132 3.38 11.77 -2.33
N ILE A 133 2.64 11.75 -1.22
CA ILE A 133 2.22 12.97 -0.51
C ILE A 133 3.39 13.75 0.12
N GLN A 134 4.59 13.20 0.12
CA GLN A 134 5.82 13.86 0.60
C GLN A 134 6.59 14.56 -0.53
N ILE A 135 6.17 14.40 -1.78
CA ILE A 135 6.83 15.06 -2.91
C ILE A 135 6.61 16.56 -2.82
N LYS A 136 7.72 17.29 -2.96
CA LYS A 136 7.77 18.75 -2.98
C LYS A 136 8.21 19.26 -4.35
N ALA A 137 7.97 20.55 -4.63
CA ALA A 137 8.44 21.20 -5.85
C ALA A 137 9.97 21.10 -6.02
N GLU A 138 10.71 21.15 -4.91
CA GLU A 138 12.17 20.96 -4.90
C GLU A 138 12.58 19.56 -5.38
N HIS A 139 11.84 18.51 -5.00
CA HIS A 139 12.08 17.15 -5.47
C HIS A 139 11.79 17.01 -6.96
N VAL A 140 10.77 17.70 -7.46
CA VAL A 140 10.47 17.73 -8.91
C VAL A 140 11.64 18.38 -9.66
N ARG A 141 12.18 19.49 -9.17
CA ARG A 141 13.35 20.16 -9.80
C ARG A 141 14.59 19.29 -9.77
N SER A 142 14.87 18.61 -8.64
CA SER A 142 16.03 17.73 -8.52
C SER A 142 15.87 16.38 -9.26
N GLY A 143 14.64 16.03 -9.66
CA GLY A 143 14.34 14.77 -10.33
C GLY A 143 14.29 13.55 -9.40
N HIS A 144 14.37 13.73 -8.09
CA HIS A 144 14.32 12.64 -7.12
C HIS A 144 13.83 13.08 -5.72
N LEU A 145 13.42 12.09 -4.94
CA LEU A 145 13.11 12.21 -3.51
C LEU A 145 13.87 11.13 -2.74
N ASP A 146 14.67 11.54 -1.77
CA ASP A 146 15.36 10.65 -0.85
C ASP A 146 14.53 10.40 0.41
N LEU A 147 14.31 9.14 0.72
CA LEU A 147 13.53 8.66 1.86
C LEU A 147 14.41 7.83 2.79
N TYR A 148 14.36 8.16 4.06
CA TYR A 148 15.01 7.36 5.11
C TYR A 148 13.99 6.36 5.68
N SER A 149 14.29 5.06 5.53
CA SER A 149 13.49 3.98 6.13
C SER A 149 13.95 3.69 7.55
N LYS A 150 13.14 2.94 8.30
CA LYS A 150 13.56 2.40 9.61
C LYS A 150 14.84 1.58 9.44
N GLY A 151 15.85 1.87 10.28
CA GLY A 151 17.18 1.25 10.18
C GLY A 151 18.19 2.00 9.32
N GLY A 152 17.90 3.26 8.92
CA GLY A 152 18.87 4.15 8.25
C GLY A 152 19.10 3.85 6.76
N LYS A 153 18.36 2.92 6.17
CA LYS A 153 18.49 2.67 4.72
C LYS A 153 17.90 3.84 3.93
N LEU A 154 18.72 4.43 3.08
CA LEU A 154 18.32 5.43 2.11
C LEU A 154 17.66 4.75 0.92
N ARG A 155 16.46 5.19 0.55
CA ARG A 155 15.79 4.84 -0.70
C ARG A 155 15.56 6.09 -1.51
N ARG A 156 15.98 6.07 -2.77
CA ARG A 156 15.73 7.14 -3.74
C ARG A 156 14.56 6.79 -4.64
N ILE A 157 13.58 7.70 -4.74
CA ILE A 157 12.51 7.65 -5.73
C ILE A 157 12.92 8.59 -6.87
N TYR A 158 13.11 8.04 -8.06
CA TYR A 158 13.42 8.81 -9.25
C TYR A 158 12.14 9.32 -9.92
N ILE A 159 12.17 10.56 -10.37
CA ILE A 159 11.12 11.18 -11.19
C ILE A 159 11.62 11.17 -12.63
N PRO A 160 11.02 10.36 -13.54
CA PRO A 160 11.45 10.30 -14.93
C PRO A 160 11.42 11.68 -15.59
N LYS A 161 12.35 11.94 -16.51
CA LYS A 161 12.58 13.26 -17.12
C LYS A 161 11.34 13.84 -17.77
N GLU A 162 10.57 13.01 -18.47
CA GLU A 162 9.30 13.42 -19.10
C GLU A 162 8.30 13.91 -18.04
N LEU A 163 8.04 13.12 -16.99
CA LEU A 163 7.17 13.50 -15.89
C LEU A 163 7.68 14.75 -15.15
N GLN A 164 9.00 14.86 -14.98
CA GLN A 164 9.63 16.04 -14.38
C GLN A 164 9.29 17.30 -15.15
N ASN A 165 9.46 17.29 -16.49
CA ASN A 165 9.17 18.44 -17.34
C ASN A 165 7.68 18.81 -17.33
N GLU A 166 6.78 17.82 -17.47
CA GLU A 166 5.33 18.05 -17.38
C GLU A 166 4.95 18.67 -16.02
N ALA A 167 5.49 18.13 -14.94
CA ALA A 167 5.16 18.60 -13.59
C ALA A 167 5.73 19.99 -13.29
N LEU A 168 6.89 20.36 -13.83
CA LEU A 168 7.45 21.71 -13.71
C LEU A 168 6.58 22.74 -14.41
N SER A 169 6.05 22.44 -15.61
CA SER A 169 5.11 23.30 -16.32
C SER A 169 3.83 23.50 -15.50
N TRP A 170 3.26 22.42 -14.99
CA TRP A 170 2.05 22.49 -14.15
C TRP A 170 2.28 23.30 -12.85
N LEU A 171 3.44 23.18 -12.22
CA LEU A 171 3.79 23.96 -11.02
C LEU A 171 3.99 25.44 -11.35
N ALA A 172 4.56 25.76 -12.53
CA ALA A 172 4.71 27.14 -13.00
C ALA A 172 3.35 27.80 -13.25
N GLU A 173 2.41 27.11 -13.88
CA GLU A 173 1.04 27.60 -14.08
C GLU A 173 0.32 27.91 -12.75
N LYS A 174 0.63 27.12 -11.70
CA LYS A 174 0.11 27.31 -10.34
C LYS A 174 0.89 28.32 -9.50
N GLN A 175 1.97 28.87 -10.03
CA GLN A 175 2.89 29.74 -9.29
C GLN A 175 3.42 29.07 -8.00
N GLN A 176 3.59 27.75 -8.03
CA GLN A 176 4.03 26.96 -6.88
C GLN A 176 5.52 26.65 -6.96
N GLU A 177 6.32 27.50 -6.35
CA GLU A 177 7.79 27.39 -6.39
C GLU A 177 8.37 26.44 -5.34
N SER A 178 7.68 26.20 -4.24
CA SER A 178 8.21 25.39 -3.11
C SER A 178 7.14 24.62 -2.37
N GLY A 179 7.58 23.70 -1.52
CA GLY A 179 6.68 22.95 -0.63
C GLY A 179 5.98 21.76 -1.29
N PHE A 180 5.04 21.15 -0.58
CA PHE A 180 4.33 19.95 -1.04
C PHE A 180 3.46 20.25 -2.27
N ILE A 181 3.56 19.40 -3.30
CA ILE A 181 2.81 19.58 -4.55
C ILE A 181 1.39 19.00 -4.50
N PHE A 182 1.13 18.06 -3.62
CA PHE A 182 -0.19 17.44 -3.47
C PHE A 182 -0.92 18.00 -2.25
N LEU A 183 -1.61 19.12 -2.47
CA LEU A 183 -2.37 19.84 -1.44
C LEU A 183 -3.87 19.61 -1.62
N ASN A 184 -4.61 19.65 -0.53
CA ASN A 184 -6.07 19.66 -0.54
C ASN A 184 -6.59 21.09 -0.84
N LYS A 185 -7.91 21.23 -0.94
CA LYS A 185 -8.57 22.54 -1.21
C LYS A 185 -8.32 23.61 -0.14
N TYR A 186 -7.77 23.24 1.00
CA TYR A 186 -7.44 24.15 2.10
C TYR A 186 -5.94 24.54 2.13
N GLY A 187 -5.16 24.11 1.13
CA GLY A 187 -3.71 24.34 1.09
C GLY A 187 -2.89 23.40 2.00
N GLU A 188 -3.51 22.40 2.61
CA GLU A 188 -2.82 21.42 3.43
C GLU A 188 -2.45 20.19 2.63
N ARG A 189 -1.44 19.44 3.10
CA ARG A 189 -1.04 18.18 2.45
C ARG A 189 -2.22 17.19 2.42
N ILE A 190 -2.54 16.68 1.23
CA ILE A 190 -3.62 15.71 1.06
C ILE A 190 -3.35 14.42 1.85
N THR A 191 -4.40 13.80 2.35
CA THR A 191 -4.28 12.52 3.07
C THR A 191 -4.29 11.33 2.10
N THR A 192 -3.60 10.25 2.49
CA THR A 192 -3.60 8.99 1.70
C THR A 192 -5.01 8.41 1.53
N ARG A 193 -5.87 8.60 2.53
CA ARG A 193 -7.28 8.18 2.48
C ARG A 193 -8.08 9.05 1.52
N GLY A 194 -7.82 10.35 1.49
CA GLY A 194 -8.42 11.29 0.54
C GLY A 194 -8.10 10.89 -0.90
N ILE A 195 -6.83 10.60 -1.20
CA ILE A 195 -6.41 10.11 -2.53
C ILE A 195 -7.17 8.82 -2.88
N SER A 196 -7.15 7.82 -2.02
CA SER A 196 -7.80 6.53 -2.30
C SER A 196 -9.31 6.66 -2.52
N GLY A 197 -9.97 7.52 -1.76
CA GLY A 197 -11.41 7.77 -1.90
C GLY A 197 -11.76 8.49 -3.20
N GLN A 198 -10.99 9.51 -3.56
CA GLN A 198 -11.25 10.29 -4.77
C GLN A 198 -10.92 9.51 -6.05
N LEU A 199 -9.84 8.73 -6.07
CA LEU A 199 -9.52 7.86 -7.21
C LEU A 199 -10.67 6.92 -7.54
N LYS A 200 -11.32 6.32 -6.53
CA LYS A 200 -12.50 5.47 -6.74
C LYS A 200 -13.70 6.23 -7.30
N LYS A 201 -13.95 7.46 -6.85
CA LYS A 201 -15.03 8.31 -7.38
C LYS A 201 -14.76 8.67 -8.84
N LEU A 202 -13.53 9.04 -9.18
CA LEU A 202 -13.13 9.33 -10.55
C LEU A 202 -13.22 8.11 -11.45
N ALA A 203 -12.84 6.92 -10.95
CA ALA A 203 -13.01 5.68 -11.69
C ALA A 203 -14.49 5.45 -12.07
N VAL A 204 -15.40 5.62 -11.11
CA VAL A 204 -16.85 5.52 -11.36
C VAL A 204 -17.31 6.58 -12.36
N LYS A 205 -16.87 7.85 -12.21
CA LYS A 205 -17.19 8.96 -13.13
C LYS A 205 -16.83 8.61 -14.57
N TYR A 206 -15.69 7.97 -14.80
CA TYR A 206 -15.20 7.65 -16.14
C TYR A 206 -15.50 6.21 -16.59
N GLY A 207 -16.36 5.48 -15.89
CA GLY A 207 -16.76 4.13 -16.28
C GLY A 207 -15.65 3.06 -16.15
N ILE A 208 -14.61 3.33 -15.37
CA ILE A 208 -13.54 2.38 -15.10
C ILE A 208 -13.89 1.57 -13.84
N ASN A 209 -13.55 0.28 -13.83
CA ASN A 209 -13.78 -0.57 -12.67
C ASN A 209 -13.06 -0.01 -11.41
N PRO A 210 -13.77 0.46 -10.37
CA PRO A 210 -13.15 1.05 -9.18
C PRO A 210 -12.32 0.07 -8.34
N VAL A 211 -12.46 -1.23 -8.58
CA VAL A 211 -11.68 -2.28 -7.90
C VAL A 211 -10.21 -2.24 -8.34
N VAL A 212 -9.92 -1.83 -9.58
CA VAL A 212 -8.56 -1.72 -10.10
C VAL A 212 -7.94 -0.33 -9.94
N VAL A 213 -8.73 0.69 -9.52
CA VAL A 213 -8.26 2.08 -9.39
C VAL A 213 -8.00 2.41 -7.92
N TYR A 214 -6.79 2.11 -7.46
CA TYR A 214 -6.29 2.44 -6.12
C TYR A 214 -4.77 2.60 -6.14
N PRO A 215 -4.16 3.33 -5.20
CA PRO A 215 -2.74 3.70 -5.29
C PRO A 215 -1.77 2.54 -5.51
N HIS A 216 -1.98 1.40 -4.84
CA HIS A 216 -1.12 0.24 -5.03
C HIS A 216 -1.26 -0.42 -6.41
N SER A 217 -2.42 -0.27 -7.09
CA SER A 217 -2.59 -0.76 -8.45
C SER A 217 -1.64 -0.09 -9.43
N PHE A 218 -1.47 1.24 -9.34
CA PHE A 218 -0.50 1.98 -10.16
C PHE A 218 0.95 1.56 -9.86
N ARG A 219 1.26 1.29 -8.59
CA ARG A 219 2.57 0.77 -8.20
C ARG A 219 2.79 -0.67 -8.71
N HIS A 220 1.76 -1.52 -8.71
CA HIS A 220 1.83 -2.85 -9.32
C HIS A 220 2.06 -2.75 -10.83
N ARG A 221 1.36 -1.82 -11.51
CA ARG A 221 1.58 -1.53 -12.91
C ARG A 221 3.03 -1.09 -13.18
N PHE A 222 3.57 -0.13 -12.41
CA PHE A 222 4.97 0.27 -12.51
C PHE A 222 5.91 -0.93 -12.45
N ALA A 223 5.74 -1.79 -11.46
CA ALA A 223 6.61 -2.94 -11.26
C ALA A 223 6.54 -3.94 -12.42
N LYS A 224 5.34 -4.22 -12.96
CA LYS A 224 5.16 -5.08 -14.15
C LYS A 224 5.82 -4.47 -15.37
N SER A 225 5.47 -3.23 -15.70
CA SER A 225 6.04 -2.53 -16.86
C SER A 225 7.57 -2.38 -16.79
N PHE A 226 8.12 -2.28 -15.57
CA PHE A 226 9.56 -2.26 -15.37
C PHE A 226 10.19 -3.62 -15.69
N LEU A 227 9.64 -4.71 -15.16
CA LEU A 227 10.14 -6.06 -15.40
C LEU A 227 10.01 -6.50 -16.88
N ASP A 228 8.95 -6.07 -17.55
CA ASP A 228 8.75 -6.35 -18.98
C ASP A 228 9.84 -5.70 -19.85
N ARG A 229 10.42 -4.58 -19.41
CA ARG A 229 11.45 -3.82 -20.13
C ARG A 229 12.89 -4.07 -19.63
N CYS A 230 13.02 -4.26 -18.33
CA CYS A 230 14.28 -4.49 -17.64
C CYS A 230 14.09 -5.67 -16.69
N ASN A 231 14.41 -6.87 -17.14
CA ASN A 231 14.17 -8.13 -16.40
C ASN A 231 15.12 -8.30 -15.19
N ASP A 232 15.30 -7.23 -14.41
CA ASP A 232 16.11 -7.20 -13.20
C ASP A 232 15.24 -7.00 -11.96
N ILE A 233 14.92 -8.12 -11.32
CA ILE A 233 14.10 -8.15 -10.10
C ILE A 233 14.81 -7.54 -8.89
N ALA A 234 16.14 -7.64 -8.82
CA ALA A 234 16.91 -7.10 -7.71
C ALA A 234 16.91 -5.56 -7.76
N PHE A 235 17.16 -5.01 -8.95
CA PHE A 235 17.09 -3.57 -9.15
C PHE A 235 15.66 -3.05 -8.93
N LEU A 236 14.63 -3.76 -9.38
CA LEU A 236 13.24 -3.39 -9.07
C LEU A 236 12.97 -3.40 -7.56
N ALA A 237 13.48 -4.40 -6.81
CA ALA A 237 13.32 -4.45 -5.37
C ALA A 237 13.93 -3.22 -4.67
N ASP A 238 15.11 -2.79 -5.11
CA ASP A 238 15.77 -1.58 -4.62
C ASP A 238 14.96 -0.32 -4.93
N LEU A 239 14.53 -0.15 -6.20
CA LEU A 239 13.67 0.96 -6.61
C LEU A 239 12.36 1.02 -5.81
N MET A 240 11.77 -0.12 -5.53
CA MET A 240 10.53 -0.20 -4.76
C MET A 240 10.76 -0.11 -3.23
N GLY A 241 11.99 -0.19 -2.77
CA GLY A 241 12.33 -0.21 -1.34
C GLY A 241 11.68 -1.38 -0.62
N HIS A 242 11.85 -2.58 -1.16
CA HIS A 242 11.46 -3.83 -0.53
C HIS A 242 12.63 -4.36 0.30
N GLU A 243 12.37 -4.73 1.55
CA GLU A 243 13.39 -5.34 2.42
C GLU A 243 13.74 -6.76 1.99
N SER A 244 12.83 -7.43 1.29
CA SER A 244 13.00 -8.78 0.79
C SER A 244 12.60 -8.87 -0.68
N ILE A 245 13.43 -9.52 -1.48
CA ILE A 245 13.16 -9.82 -2.89
C ILE A 245 11.89 -10.67 -3.08
N GLU A 246 11.53 -11.48 -2.08
CA GLU A 246 10.30 -12.26 -2.06
C GLU A 246 9.04 -11.37 -2.20
N THR A 247 9.10 -10.15 -1.67
CA THR A 247 8.02 -9.18 -1.84
C THR A 247 7.90 -8.71 -3.29
N THR A 248 9.01 -8.71 -4.03
CA THR A 248 9.06 -8.30 -5.44
C THR A 248 8.71 -9.47 -6.37
N ARG A 249 8.94 -10.72 -5.97
CA ARG A 249 8.61 -11.92 -6.78
C ARG A 249 7.14 -12.01 -7.17
N ILE A 250 6.25 -11.34 -6.44
CA ILE A 250 4.83 -11.29 -6.82
C ILE A 250 4.62 -10.67 -8.21
N TYR A 251 5.52 -9.79 -8.66
CA TYR A 251 5.43 -9.12 -9.97
C TYR A 251 5.94 -9.98 -11.14
N LEU A 252 6.68 -11.05 -10.86
CA LEU A 252 6.99 -12.08 -11.85
C LEU A 252 5.79 -12.97 -12.17
N ARG A 253 4.75 -12.91 -11.34
CA ARG A 253 3.54 -13.71 -11.54
C ARG A 253 2.69 -13.08 -12.61
N LYS A 254 2.32 -13.88 -13.59
CA LYS A 254 1.36 -13.52 -14.63
C LYS A 254 -0.04 -13.33 -14.02
N THR A 255 -0.84 -12.46 -14.60
CA THR A 255 -2.28 -12.40 -14.30
C THR A 255 -2.97 -13.68 -14.78
N ALA A 256 -4.21 -13.93 -14.31
CA ALA A 256 -4.96 -15.10 -14.79
C ALA A 256 -5.19 -15.05 -16.31
N THR A 257 -5.44 -13.86 -16.86
CA THR A 257 -5.58 -13.65 -18.31
C THR A 257 -4.28 -13.95 -19.06
N GLU A 258 -3.16 -13.37 -18.62
CA GLU A 258 -1.84 -13.62 -19.21
C GLU A 258 -1.41 -15.10 -19.14
N GLN A 259 -1.74 -15.78 -18.01
CA GLN A 259 -1.48 -17.22 -17.89
C GLN A 259 -2.29 -18.00 -18.93
N ARG A 260 -3.55 -17.67 -19.12
CA ARG A 260 -4.41 -18.29 -20.10
C ARG A 260 -3.90 -18.08 -21.52
N GLU A 261 -3.60 -16.82 -21.89
CA GLU A 261 -3.05 -16.49 -23.22
C GLU A 261 -1.76 -17.25 -23.53
N ILE A 262 -0.85 -17.38 -22.53
CA ILE A 262 0.38 -18.14 -22.68
C ILE A 262 0.06 -19.63 -22.87
N VAL A 263 -0.83 -20.20 -22.06
CA VAL A 263 -1.23 -21.61 -22.18
C VAL A 263 -1.86 -21.86 -23.54
N ASP A 264 -2.80 -21.00 -23.96
CA ASP A 264 -3.48 -21.10 -25.26
C ASP A 264 -2.51 -20.96 -26.45
N THR A 265 -1.35 -20.30 -26.27
CA THR A 265 -0.33 -20.12 -27.31
C THR A 265 0.68 -21.27 -27.36
N ILE A 266 1.02 -21.87 -26.21
CA ILE A 266 2.09 -22.86 -26.11
C ILE A 266 1.56 -24.29 -26.17
N VAL A 267 0.36 -24.53 -25.65
CA VAL A 267 -0.22 -25.87 -25.52
C VAL A 267 -1.14 -26.14 -26.70
N ASP A 268 -0.61 -26.83 -27.71
CA ASP A 268 -1.30 -27.18 -28.94
C ASP A 268 -1.49 -28.72 -29.13
N TRP A 269 -1.21 -29.49 -28.07
CA TRP A 269 -1.37 -30.95 -28.03
C TRP A 269 -2.56 -31.40 -27.20
#